data_d2aa4ed5c0c74833fb1091ef41b84583
#
_entry.id   d2aa4ed5c0c74833fb1091ef41b84583
#
_cell.length_a   1.000
_cell.length_b   1.000
_cell.length_c   1.000
_cell.angle_alpha   90.00
_cell.angle_beta   90.00
_cell.angle_gamma   90.00
#
_symmetry.space_group_name_H-M   'P 1'
#
loop_
_entity.id
_entity.type
_entity.pdbx_description
1 polymer ?
#
loop_
_entity_poly.entity_id
_entity_poly.type
_entity_poly.pdbx_seq_one_letter_code
_entity_poly.pdbx_strand_id
1 'polypeptide(L)'
;HDQTRRQRQMCIRDRVWWTPAYGKNRYEELYHNSTISKMDSSHTPLTIRYSDGVHMSIHEANLIDYSSMQIFYSDRNKLNCDLAPWSNGDKVRLKLPFQTPWRTIMITNSAKELITSYLTLNCNESRSPDDFSWVRPSKYIGIWWGMILGKWTWGEGPKHGATMKRSKNYIDFAHEHGFDEVLIEGWQSGFEGWFGEDSVTVSFTKTTSDFNLEEVQEYALSKGVSLQGYHETSAGTKNYLAQIDSAFSLLNKLEIKNVKIGQVGSLLDNSEYHYGQYGVEY
;
A
#
# COMPACT_ATOMS: atom_id res chain seq x y z
N HIS A 1 -43.80 27.20 9.08
CA HIS A 1 -42.72 26.45 9.79
C HIS A 1 -42.20 25.30 8.93
N ASP A 2 -41.48 25.61 7.86
CA ASP A 2 -40.88 24.59 7.00
C ASP A 2 -39.45 25.02 6.64
N GLN A 3 -38.60 25.15 7.66
CA GLN A 3 -37.16 25.51 7.50
C GLN A 3 -36.20 24.38 7.85
N THR A 4 -36.68 23.19 8.18
CA THR A 4 -35.78 22.11 8.71
C THR A 4 -35.49 20.99 7.72
N ARG A 5 -35.92 21.09 6.47
CA ARG A 5 -35.61 20.10 5.41
C ARG A 5 -35.06 20.71 4.14
N ARG A 6 -34.23 21.73 4.22
CA ARG A 6 -33.33 22.00 3.10
C ARG A 6 -32.22 20.95 3.12
N GLN A 7 -32.47 19.84 2.47
CA GLN A 7 -31.39 19.07 1.84
C GLN A 7 -30.51 20.12 1.16
N ARG A 8 -29.25 20.29 1.59
CA ARG A 8 -28.32 21.22 0.92
C ARG A 8 -28.26 20.78 -0.52
N GLN A 9 -28.92 21.50 -1.41
CA GLN A 9 -28.78 21.32 -2.85
C GLN A 9 -27.31 21.62 -3.17
N MET A 10 -26.61 20.64 -3.72
CA MET A 10 -25.23 20.83 -4.14
C MET A 10 -25.22 21.87 -5.26
N CYS A 11 -24.60 23.00 -5.01
CA CYS A 11 -24.51 24.11 -5.93
C CYS A 11 -23.58 23.81 -7.10
N ILE A 12 -23.80 24.42 -8.25
CA ILE A 12 -22.87 24.39 -9.41
C ILE A 12 -21.45 24.85 -9.04
N ARG A 13 -21.29 25.61 -7.94
CA ARG A 13 -20.01 26.08 -7.43
C ARG A 13 -19.32 25.12 -6.48
N ASP A 14 -19.99 24.05 -6.03
CA ASP A 14 -19.40 23.04 -5.17
C ASP A 14 -18.37 22.25 -5.96
N ARG A 15 -17.26 21.92 -5.31
CA ARG A 15 -16.14 21.24 -5.94
C ARG A 15 -15.86 19.93 -5.21
N VAL A 16 -15.55 18.91 -5.98
CA VAL A 16 -15.13 17.60 -5.46
C VAL A 16 -13.71 17.30 -5.91
N TRP A 17 -12.93 16.70 -5.03
CA TRP A 17 -11.63 16.09 -5.32
C TRP A 17 -11.80 14.59 -5.21
N TRP A 18 -11.52 13.90 -6.28
CA TRP A 18 -11.78 12.47 -6.42
C TRP A 18 -10.75 11.79 -7.31
N THR A 19 -10.53 10.49 -7.06
CA THR A 19 -9.74 9.60 -7.93
C THR A 19 -10.66 8.55 -8.52
N PRO A 20 -10.52 8.20 -9.82
CA PRO A 20 -11.37 7.21 -10.47
C PRO A 20 -11.32 5.85 -9.80
N ALA A 21 -12.48 5.26 -9.52
CA ALA A 21 -12.62 3.93 -8.91
C ALA A 21 -12.80 2.79 -9.93
N TYR A 22 -12.81 3.08 -11.21
CA TYR A 22 -12.93 2.08 -12.27
C TYR A 22 -11.58 1.53 -12.77
N GLY A 23 -10.47 2.16 -12.38
CA GLY A 23 -9.14 1.59 -12.55
C GLY A 23 -8.98 0.41 -11.62
N LYS A 24 -9.12 -0.77 -12.15
CA LYS A 24 -9.44 -2.03 -11.46
C LYS A 24 -8.40 -2.56 -10.48
N ASN A 25 -7.23 -1.97 -10.38
CA ASN A 25 -6.08 -2.65 -9.77
C ASN A 25 -5.34 -1.83 -8.73
N ARG A 26 -5.55 -0.52 -8.62
CA ARG A 26 -4.79 0.32 -7.68
C ARG A 26 -5.44 1.68 -7.46
N TYR A 27 -4.99 2.36 -6.40
CA TYR A 27 -5.44 3.71 -6.04
C TYR A 27 -4.57 4.82 -6.65
N GLU A 28 -3.48 4.50 -7.32
CA GLU A 28 -2.54 5.48 -7.87
C GLU A 28 -3.07 6.08 -9.17
N GLU A 29 -4.01 6.99 -9.01
CA GLU A 29 -4.57 7.79 -10.09
C GLU A 29 -4.46 9.28 -9.78
N LEU A 30 -4.51 10.11 -10.82
CA LEU A 30 -4.50 11.56 -10.63
C LEU A 30 -5.82 12.03 -10.02
N TYR A 31 -5.71 12.96 -9.07
CA TYR A 31 -6.89 13.61 -8.52
C TYR A 31 -7.54 14.52 -9.56
N HIS A 32 -8.85 14.36 -9.72
CA HIS A 32 -9.70 15.25 -10.48
C HIS A 32 -10.32 16.29 -9.55
N ASN A 33 -10.43 17.53 -10.03
CA ASN A 33 -11.19 18.58 -9.38
C ASN A 33 -12.32 19.02 -10.31
N SER A 34 -13.54 18.72 -9.96
CA SER A 34 -14.72 18.99 -10.80
C SER A 34 -15.94 19.40 -9.99
N THR A 35 -17.05 19.70 -10.68
CA THR A 35 -18.35 19.66 -10.05
C THR A 35 -18.75 18.22 -9.81
N ILE A 36 -19.61 17.96 -8.82
CA ILE A 36 -20.01 16.61 -8.45
C ILE A 36 -20.68 15.85 -9.59
N SER A 37 -21.44 16.56 -10.43
CA SER A 37 -22.14 15.98 -11.60
C SER A 37 -21.19 15.49 -12.70
N LYS A 38 -19.93 15.84 -12.63
CA LYS A 38 -18.87 15.34 -13.54
C LYS A 38 -18.05 14.19 -12.94
N MET A 39 -18.32 13.82 -11.69
CA MET A 39 -17.71 12.66 -11.07
C MET A 39 -18.41 11.40 -11.59
N ASP A 40 -17.64 10.44 -12.04
CA ASP A 40 -18.15 9.11 -12.42
C ASP A 40 -18.18 8.21 -11.18
N SER A 41 -17.07 7.60 -10.84
CA SER A 41 -16.88 6.82 -9.62
C SER A 41 -15.62 7.26 -8.90
N SER A 42 -15.63 7.22 -7.58
CA SER A 42 -14.52 7.66 -6.76
C SER A 42 -14.15 6.61 -5.73
N HIS A 43 -12.85 6.43 -5.54
CA HIS A 43 -12.34 5.86 -4.30
C HIS A 43 -12.59 6.79 -3.12
N THR A 44 -12.49 6.25 -1.92
CA THR A 44 -12.47 7.03 -0.67
C THR A 44 -11.03 7.37 -0.26
N PRO A 45 -10.78 8.53 0.39
CA PRO A 45 -11.74 9.54 0.78
C PRO A 45 -12.19 10.43 -0.38
N LEU A 46 -13.50 10.71 -0.46
CA LEU A 46 -14.04 11.72 -1.34
C LEU A 46 -14.11 13.06 -0.59
N THR A 47 -13.45 14.08 -1.10
CA THR A 47 -13.46 15.41 -0.49
C THR A 47 -14.33 16.37 -1.27
N ILE A 48 -15.22 17.07 -0.57
CA ILE A 48 -16.15 18.04 -1.14
C ILE A 48 -15.95 19.39 -0.46
N ARG A 49 -15.88 20.45 -1.25
CA ARG A 49 -15.93 21.83 -0.77
C ARG A 49 -17.22 22.48 -1.25
N TYR A 50 -18.02 22.93 -0.34
CA TYR A 50 -19.23 23.69 -0.64
C TYR A 50 -18.93 25.15 -0.92
N SER A 51 -19.84 25.81 -1.65
CA SER A 51 -19.69 27.22 -2.05
C SER A 51 -19.64 28.21 -0.86
N ASP A 52 -20.19 27.80 0.28
CA ASP A 52 -20.17 28.55 1.54
C ASP A 52 -18.89 28.35 2.35
N GLY A 53 -17.92 27.56 1.82
CA GLY A 53 -16.64 27.31 2.46
C GLY A 53 -16.58 26.10 3.37
N VAL A 54 -17.72 25.44 3.61
CA VAL A 54 -17.75 24.16 4.37
C VAL A 54 -17.06 23.06 3.58
N HIS A 55 -16.32 22.22 4.26
CA HIS A 55 -15.65 21.04 3.70
C HIS A 55 -16.27 19.76 4.26
N MET A 56 -16.36 18.76 3.42
CA MET A 56 -16.83 17.42 3.80
C MET A 56 -15.89 16.35 3.25
N SER A 57 -15.63 15.32 4.04
CA SER A 57 -14.96 14.11 3.57
C SER A 57 -15.83 12.91 3.86
N ILE A 58 -16.01 12.05 2.85
CA ILE A 58 -16.66 10.76 2.98
C ILE A 58 -15.57 9.70 2.93
N HIS A 59 -15.47 8.89 3.97
CA HIS A 59 -14.44 7.89 4.10
C HIS A 59 -14.95 6.65 4.85
N GLU A 60 -14.08 5.70 5.06
CA GLU A 60 -14.34 4.46 5.80
C GLU A 60 -13.26 4.24 6.85
N ALA A 61 -13.58 3.48 7.88
CA ALA A 61 -12.65 3.10 8.94
C ALA A 61 -12.91 1.66 9.37
N ASN A 62 -11.92 1.04 9.99
CA ASN A 62 -11.96 -0.37 10.37
C ASN A 62 -12.26 -1.29 9.16
N LEU A 63 -11.59 -1.04 8.06
CA LEU A 63 -11.68 -1.84 6.83
C LEU A 63 -10.82 -3.09 7.02
N ILE A 64 -11.41 -4.15 7.54
CA ILE A 64 -10.76 -5.43 7.85
C ILE A 64 -11.63 -6.53 7.25
N ASP A 65 -11.02 -7.43 6.47
CA ASP A 65 -11.71 -8.53 5.78
C ASP A 65 -13.02 -8.10 5.11
N TYR A 66 -12.95 -6.98 4.39
CA TYR A 66 -14.10 -6.38 3.73
C TYR A 66 -13.68 -5.59 2.49
N SER A 67 -14.54 -5.50 1.48
CA SER A 67 -14.24 -4.72 0.28
C SER A 67 -14.30 -3.22 0.51
N SER A 68 -13.39 -2.48 -0.11
CA SER A 68 -13.40 -1.02 -0.04
C SER A 68 -14.63 -0.41 -0.70
N MET A 69 -15.06 0.73 -0.15
CA MET A 69 -16.20 1.49 -0.64
C MET A 69 -15.81 2.33 -1.86
N GLN A 70 -16.68 2.31 -2.85
CA GLN A 70 -16.65 3.19 -4.00
C GLN A 70 -17.88 4.09 -4.00
N ILE A 71 -17.72 5.34 -4.43
CA ILE A 71 -18.78 6.35 -4.42
C ILE A 71 -19.09 6.78 -5.85
N PHE A 72 -20.37 6.74 -6.23
CA PHE A 72 -20.87 7.11 -7.55
C PHE A 72 -21.81 8.29 -7.45
N TYR A 73 -21.70 9.20 -8.40
CA TYR A 73 -22.75 10.20 -8.58
C TYR A 73 -23.96 9.56 -9.28
N SER A 74 -25.13 9.79 -8.74
CA SER A 74 -26.39 9.51 -9.43
C SER A 74 -27.14 10.80 -9.74
N ASP A 75 -28.19 10.70 -10.55
CA ASP A 75 -29.06 11.83 -10.82
C ASP A 75 -29.62 12.47 -9.53
N ARG A 76 -30.14 13.68 -9.62
CA ARG A 76 -30.75 14.42 -8.50
C ARG A 76 -29.83 14.69 -7.31
N ASN A 77 -28.54 14.90 -7.57
CA ASN A 77 -27.54 15.23 -6.55
C ASN A 77 -27.40 14.20 -5.42
N LYS A 78 -27.55 12.93 -5.75
CA LYS A 78 -27.33 11.81 -4.82
C LYS A 78 -25.97 11.16 -5.07
N LEU A 79 -25.34 10.75 -4.00
CA LEU A 79 -24.20 9.85 -4.01
C LEU A 79 -24.69 8.45 -3.61
N ASN A 80 -24.31 7.47 -4.40
CA ASN A 80 -24.51 6.06 -4.10
C ASN A 80 -23.18 5.43 -3.75
N CYS A 81 -23.21 4.42 -2.89
CA CYS A 81 -22.06 3.62 -2.55
C CYS A 81 -22.19 2.23 -3.15
N ASP A 82 -21.08 1.68 -3.60
CA ASP A 82 -20.93 0.28 -3.96
C ASP A 82 -19.63 -0.25 -3.36
N LEU A 83 -19.40 -1.54 -3.47
CA LEU A 83 -18.18 -2.20 -2.99
C LEU A 83 -17.37 -2.73 -4.18
N ALA A 84 -16.07 -2.72 -4.06
CA ALA A 84 -15.19 -3.37 -5.02
C ALA A 84 -15.50 -4.88 -5.06
N PRO A 85 -15.72 -5.47 -6.24
CA PRO A 85 -16.14 -6.86 -6.33
C PRO A 85 -14.94 -7.83 -6.27
N TRP A 86 -15.22 -9.09 -5.97
CA TRP A 86 -14.41 -10.22 -6.38
C TRP A 86 -14.46 -10.40 -7.89
N SER A 87 -13.53 -11.15 -8.47
CA SER A 87 -13.48 -11.46 -9.90
C SER A 87 -14.77 -12.09 -10.45
N ASN A 88 -15.50 -12.82 -9.62
CA ASN A 88 -16.80 -13.44 -9.97
C ASN A 88 -18.01 -12.53 -9.75
N GLY A 89 -17.80 -11.29 -9.29
CA GLY A 89 -18.85 -10.29 -9.05
C GLY A 89 -19.43 -10.25 -7.63
N ASP A 90 -19.08 -11.21 -6.76
CA ASP A 90 -19.41 -11.12 -5.33
C ASP A 90 -18.82 -9.84 -4.75
N LYS A 91 -19.50 -9.22 -3.79
CA LYS A 91 -18.99 -8.01 -3.16
C LYS A 91 -18.20 -8.31 -1.89
N VAL A 92 -18.78 -9.12 -1.03
CA VAL A 92 -18.17 -9.53 0.24
C VAL A 92 -18.61 -10.96 0.56
N ARG A 93 -17.69 -11.76 1.07
CA ARG A 93 -17.94 -13.12 1.55
C ARG A 93 -17.71 -13.13 3.05
N LEU A 94 -18.75 -13.35 3.81
CA LEU A 94 -18.71 -13.22 5.27
C LEU A 94 -19.25 -14.47 5.96
N LYS A 95 -18.71 -14.74 7.13
CA LYS A 95 -19.24 -15.73 8.07
C LYS A 95 -19.88 -15.00 9.25
N LEU A 96 -21.00 -15.52 9.74
CA LEU A 96 -21.67 -14.98 10.93
C LEU A 96 -20.97 -15.44 12.23
N PRO A 97 -20.86 -14.58 13.24
CA PRO A 97 -21.16 -13.16 13.25
C PRO A 97 -20.07 -12.32 12.54
N PHE A 98 -20.43 -11.17 11.99
CA PHE A 98 -19.47 -10.24 11.38
C PHE A 98 -19.79 -8.79 11.72
N GLN A 99 -18.82 -7.92 11.53
CA GLN A 99 -18.94 -6.47 11.67
C GLN A 99 -18.54 -5.81 10.35
N THR A 100 -19.33 -4.84 9.88
CA THR A 100 -18.99 -4.04 8.70
C THR A 100 -18.05 -2.91 9.07
N PRO A 101 -17.25 -2.40 8.12
CA PRO A 101 -16.50 -1.17 8.32
C PRO A 101 -17.41 0.03 8.65
N TRP A 102 -16.85 1.00 9.36
CA TRP A 102 -17.52 2.28 9.57
C TRP A 102 -17.56 3.08 8.27
N ARG A 103 -18.67 3.77 8.04
CA ARG A 103 -18.81 4.78 6.99
C ARG A 103 -18.82 6.14 7.67
N THR A 104 -17.79 6.95 7.42
CA THR A 104 -17.59 8.22 8.12
C THR A 104 -17.90 9.40 7.21
N ILE A 105 -18.55 10.42 7.76
CA ILE A 105 -18.77 11.71 7.12
C ILE A 105 -18.23 12.77 8.05
N MET A 106 -17.13 13.41 7.69
CA MET A 106 -16.57 14.54 8.40
C MET A 106 -17.07 15.84 7.76
N ILE A 107 -17.54 16.77 8.57
CA ILE A 107 -17.98 18.09 8.13
C ILE A 107 -17.24 19.13 8.94
N THR A 108 -16.53 20.03 8.26
CA THR A 108 -15.64 21.01 8.89
C THR A 108 -15.73 22.38 8.22
N ASN A 109 -15.27 23.42 8.91
CA ASN A 109 -15.22 24.76 8.34
C ASN A 109 -13.98 25.04 7.49
N SER A 110 -13.00 24.15 7.51
CA SER A 110 -11.78 24.27 6.71
C SER A 110 -11.21 22.92 6.30
N ALA A 111 -10.47 22.88 5.18
CA ALA A 111 -9.79 21.66 4.73
C ALA A 111 -8.75 21.16 5.74
N LYS A 112 -8.12 22.07 6.50
CA LYS A 112 -7.14 21.71 7.55
C LYS A 112 -7.75 20.81 8.63
N GLU A 113 -8.98 21.09 9.03
CA GLU A 113 -9.67 20.32 10.06
C GLU A 113 -9.97 18.88 9.64
N LEU A 114 -10.15 18.62 8.34
CA LEU A 114 -10.28 17.26 7.82
C LEU A 114 -9.03 16.43 8.11
N ILE A 115 -7.84 17.02 7.94
CA ILE A 115 -6.55 16.32 8.14
C ILE A 115 -6.27 16.12 9.63
N THR A 116 -6.66 17.07 10.47
CA THR A 116 -6.39 17.03 11.92
C THR A 116 -7.46 16.27 12.71
N SER A 117 -8.52 15.79 12.07
CA SER A 117 -9.58 15.02 12.71
C SER A 117 -9.10 13.61 13.10
N TYR A 118 -9.38 13.22 14.33
CA TYR A 118 -9.16 11.85 14.82
C TYR A 118 -10.34 10.90 14.57
N LEU A 119 -11.39 11.35 13.86
CA LEU A 119 -12.60 10.53 13.67
C LEU A 119 -12.29 9.15 13.10
N THR A 120 -11.53 9.10 12.00
CA THR A 120 -11.18 7.82 11.37
C THR A 120 -10.36 6.94 12.30
N LEU A 121 -9.39 7.50 13.03
CA LEU A 121 -8.59 6.75 13.99
C LEU A 121 -9.43 6.21 15.15
N ASN A 122 -10.37 7.01 15.66
CA ASN A 122 -11.24 6.61 16.77
C ASN A 122 -12.26 5.52 16.38
N CYS A 123 -12.52 5.35 15.08
CA CYS A 123 -13.39 4.29 14.55
C CYS A 123 -12.63 2.99 14.24
N ASN A 124 -11.33 2.96 14.42
CA ASN A 124 -10.53 1.74 14.30
C ASN A 124 -10.30 1.11 15.66
N GLU A 125 -10.08 -0.19 15.67
CA GLU A 125 -9.67 -0.89 16.88
C GLU A 125 -8.30 -0.40 17.35
N SER A 126 -8.20 -0.14 18.65
CA SER A 126 -6.91 0.19 19.24
C SER A 126 -6.05 -1.07 19.27
N ARG A 127 -5.05 -1.12 18.43
CA ARG A 127 -3.95 -2.11 18.52
C ARG A 127 -2.72 -1.37 19.00
N SER A 128 -2.41 -1.56 20.26
CA SER A 128 -1.16 -1.08 20.82
C SER A 128 -0.32 -2.30 21.17
N PRO A 129 0.81 -2.57 20.51
CA PRO A 129 1.81 -3.46 21.06
C PRO A 129 2.29 -2.87 22.40
N ASP A 130 2.65 -3.72 23.33
CA ASP A 130 3.09 -3.35 24.67
C ASP A 130 4.37 -2.51 24.65
N ASP A 131 5.18 -2.61 23.59
CA ASP A 131 6.43 -1.86 23.44
C ASP A 131 6.67 -1.46 21.97
N PHE A 132 6.83 -0.15 21.75
CA PHE A 132 7.22 0.46 20.46
C PHE A 132 8.64 1.04 20.47
N SER A 133 9.41 0.84 21.56
CA SER A 133 10.72 1.47 21.71
C SER A 133 11.72 1.09 20.63
N TRP A 134 11.51 -0.03 19.96
CA TRP A 134 12.31 -0.51 18.83
C TRP A 134 12.01 0.19 17.51
N VAL A 135 10.82 0.82 17.35
CA VAL A 135 10.43 1.54 16.13
C VAL A 135 11.17 2.86 16.05
N ARG A 136 11.99 3.03 15.02
CA ARG A 136 12.76 4.27 14.80
C ARG A 136 12.67 4.66 13.33
N PRO A 137 12.51 5.96 13.02
CA PRO A 137 12.71 6.45 11.67
C PRO A 137 14.14 6.16 11.21
N SER A 138 14.31 5.67 9.99
CA SER A 138 15.60 5.39 9.39
C SER A 138 15.73 6.02 8.01
N LYS A 139 16.96 6.31 7.61
CA LYS A 139 17.31 6.72 6.25
C LYS A 139 17.99 5.55 5.57
N TYR A 140 17.51 5.17 4.41
CA TYR A 140 18.12 4.10 3.64
C TYR A 140 18.45 4.51 2.21
N ILE A 141 19.41 3.80 1.63
CA ILE A 141 19.70 3.81 0.19
C ILE A 141 19.48 2.42 -0.38
N GLY A 142 19.30 2.32 -1.68
CA GLY A 142 19.06 1.04 -2.33
C GLY A 142 19.58 0.96 -3.75
N ILE A 143 19.68 -0.27 -4.26
CA ILE A 143 20.25 -0.54 -5.59
C ILE A 143 19.26 -0.41 -6.76
N TRP A 144 17.97 -0.29 -6.46
CA TRP A 144 16.86 -0.33 -7.43
C TRP A 144 17.07 0.58 -8.65
N TRP A 145 17.61 1.78 -8.43
CA TRP A 145 17.80 2.76 -9.49
C TRP A 145 18.75 2.29 -10.60
N GLY A 146 19.71 1.46 -10.25
CA GLY A 146 20.63 0.86 -11.22
C GLY A 146 19.94 -0.10 -12.19
N MET A 147 18.90 -0.82 -11.73
CA MET A 147 18.09 -1.69 -12.57
C MET A 147 17.16 -0.88 -13.47
N ILE A 148 16.51 0.16 -12.95
CA ILE A 148 15.66 1.05 -13.75
C ILE A 148 16.45 1.74 -14.85
N LEU A 149 17.68 2.13 -14.58
CA LEU A 149 18.56 2.72 -15.59
C LEU A 149 19.18 1.68 -16.56
N GLY A 150 18.83 0.39 -16.44
CA GLY A 150 19.35 -0.69 -17.28
C GLY A 150 20.87 -0.98 -17.09
N LYS A 151 21.47 -0.45 -16.02
CA LYS A 151 22.88 -0.72 -15.71
C LYS A 151 23.06 -2.12 -15.13
N TRP A 152 22.06 -2.59 -14.39
CA TRP A 152 22.06 -3.90 -13.73
C TRP A 152 20.76 -4.65 -14.07
N THR A 153 20.77 -5.96 -13.83
CA THR A 153 19.64 -6.86 -14.01
C THR A 153 19.13 -7.38 -12.67
N TRP A 154 17.87 -7.82 -12.67
CA TRP A 154 17.22 -8.43 -11.51
C TRP A 154 17.67 -9.87 -11.26
N GLY A 155 18.07 -10.59 -12.28
CA GLY A 155 18.48 -11.97 -12.23
C GLY A 155 19.99 -12.14 -12.29
N GLU A 156 20.44 -13.35 -11.93
CA GLU A 156 21.83 -13.77 -11.95
C GLU A 156 22.50 -13.57 -13.31
N GLY A 157 23.78 -13.24 -13.30
CA GLY A 157 24.58 -13.02 -14.48
C GLY A 157 25.57 -11.88 -14.36
N PRO A 158 26.27 -11.54 -15.45
CA PRO A 158 27.36 -10.54 -15.41
C PRO A 158 26.93 -9.14 -14.98
N LYS A 159 25.65 -8.83 -15.11
CA LYS A 159 25.07 -7.53 -14.72
C LYS A 159 24.14 -7.62 -13.51
N HIS A 160 24.12 -8.72 -12.80
CA HIS A 160 23.25 -8.88 -11.62
C HIS A 160 23.43 -7.72 -10.62
N GLY A 161 22.31 -7.11 -10.18
CA GLY A 161 22.31 -5.99 -9.25
C GLY A 161 22.66 -6.41 -7.83
N ALA A 162 22.03 -7.47 -7.34
CA ALA A 162 22.14 -7.96 -5.98
C ALA A 162 23.33 -8.92 -5.79
N THR A 163 24.55 -8.44 -5.93
CA THR A 163 25.76 -9.24 -5.70
C THR A 163 26.44 -8.87 -4.40
N MET A 164 27.20 -9.80 -3.80
CA MET A 164 27.99 -9.58 -2.60
C MET A 164 28.85 -8.33 -2.68
N LYS A 165 29.59 -8.18 -3.79
CA LYS A 165 30.50 -7.03 -3.98
C LYS A 165 29.74 -5.71 -4.01
N ARG A 166 28.63 -5.64 -4.73
CA ARG A 166 27.86 -4.40 -4.85
C ARG A 166 27.18 -4.04 -3.54
N SER A 167 26.65 -5.03 -2.85
CA SER A 167 26.03 -4.82 -1.55
C SER A 167 27.03 -4.24 -0.55
N LYS A 168 28.25 -4.79 -0.46
CA LYS A 168 29.31 -4.25 0.39
C LYS A 168 29.68 -2.81 0.01
N ASN A 169 29.74 -2.47 -1.28
CA ASN A 169 30.00 -1.09 -1.71
C ASN A 169 28.90 -0.11 -1.27
N TYR A 170 27.62 -0.53 -1.33
CA TYR A 170 26.51 0.30 -0.86
C TYR A 170 26.51 0.44 0.67
N ILE A 171 26.88 -0.61 1.38
CA ILE A 171 27.04 -0.56 2.84
C ILE A 171 28.18 0.39 3.26
N ASP A 172 29.32 0.33 2.58
CA ASP A 172 30.43 1.26 2.83
C ASP A 172 30.02 2.70 2.58
N PHE A 173 29.29 2.96 1.48
CA PHE A 173 28.75 4.27 1.18
C PHE A 173 27.73 4.73 2.24
N ALA A 174 26.83 3.83 2.67
CA ALA A 174 25.85 4.13 3.71
C ALA A 174 26.53 4.52 5.03
N HIS A 175 27.55 3.78 5.45
CA HIS A 175 28.37 4.07 6.61
C HIS A 175 29.02 5.44 6.51
N GLU A 176 29.69 5.73 5.39
CA GLU A 176 30.42 6.98 5.17
C GLU A 176 29.51 8.21 5.18
N HIS A 177 28.28 8.06 4.66
CA HIS A 177 27.35 9.17 4.49
C HIS A 177 26.20 9.22 5.50
N GLY A 178 26.25 8.41 6.55
CA GLY A 178 25.29 8.45 7.65
C GLY A 178 23.87 7.99 7.27
N PHE A 179 23.77 6.96 6.44
CA PHE A 179 22.56 6.20 6.25
C PHE A 179 22.49 5.06 7.25
N ASP A 180 21.28 4.78 7.71
CA ASP A 180 21.04 3.75 8.73
C ASP A 180 20.95 2.35 8.08
N GLU A 181 20.43 2.29 6.84
CA GLU A 181 20.09 1.04 6.19
C GLU A 181 20.42 1.01 4.69
N VAL A 182 20.55 -0.21 4.17
CA VAL A 182 20.71 -0.48 2.73
C VAL A 182 19.64 -1.47 2.29
N LEU A 183 18.90 -1.12 1.23
CA LEU A 183 17.93 -1.98 0.58
C LEU A 183 18.55 -2.66 -0.63
N ILE A 184 18.68 -3.98 -0.57
CA ILE A 184 19.13 -4.81 -1.69
C ILE A 184 17.92 -5.55 -2.24
N GLU A 185 17.50 -5.17 -3.44
CA GLU A 185 16.39 -5.80 -4.14
C GLU A 185 16.92 -6.81 -5.17
N GLY A 186 16.25 -7.95 -5.35
CA GLY A 186 16.62 -8.96 -6.34
C GLY A 186 17.61 -10.02 -5.85
N TRP A 187 17.83 -10.13 -4.53
CA TRP A 187 18.65 -11.19 -3.96
C TRP A 187 17.92 -12.54 -3.84
N GLN A 188 16.60 -12.52 -3.95
CA GLN A 188 15.75 -13.69 -3.80
C GLN A 188 15.80 -14.58 -5.04
N SER A 189 15.89 -15.88 -4.82
CA SER A 189 15.75 -16.88 -5.89
C SER A 189 14.38 -16.79 -6.54
N GLY A 190 14.32 -16.76 -7.86
CA GLY A 190 13.08 -16.61 -8.64
C GLY A 190 12.64 -15.16 -8.87
N PHE A 191 13.42 -14.18 -8.41
CA PHE A 191 13.07 -12.78 -8.54
C PHE A 191 13.24 -12.21 -9.96
N GLU A 192 14.01 -12.85 -10.81
CA GLU A 192 14.26 -12.42 -12.20
C GLU A 192 13.00 -12.28 -13.05
N GLY A 193 11.97 -13.06 -12.72
CA GLY A 193 10.68 -13.07 -13.43
C GLY A 193 9.59 -12.18 -12.82
N TRP A 194 9.90 -11.35 -11.81
CA TRP A 194 8.90 -10.61 -11.03
C TRP A 194 7.99 -9.66 -11.83
N PHE A 195 8.40 -9.25 -13.03
CA PHE A 195 7.60 -8.44 -13.94
C PHE A 195 6.79 -9.27 -14.96
N GLY A 196 6.83 -10.59 -14.90
CA GLY A 196 6.15 -11.47 -15.84
C GLY A 196 4.66 -11.65 -15.58
N GLU A 197 3.92 -12.11 -16.61
CA GLU A 197 2.50 -12.47 -16.49
C GLU A 197 2.29 -13.82 -15.78
N ASP A 198 3.31 -14.66 -15.77
CA ASP A 198 3.28 -15.94 -15.06
C ASP A 198 3.59 -15.72 -13.57
N SER A 199 2.81 -16.35 -12.71
CA SER A 199 2.95 -16.30 -11.26
C SER A 199 4.38 -16.59 -10.84
N VAL A 200 5.11 -15.56 -10.48
CA VAL A 200 6.51 -15.65 -10.08
C VAL A 200 6.60 -16.41 -8.78
N THR A 201 7.39 -17.46 -8.75
CA THR A 201 7.71 -18.21 -7.54
C THR A 201 8.93 -17.64 -6.85
N VAL A 202 8.82 -16.40 -6.38
CA VAL A 202 9.88 -15.77 -5.56
C VAL A 202 9.99 -16.52 -4.23
N SER A 203 11.21 -16.88 -3.86
CA SER A 203 11.48 -17.39 -2.52
C SER A 203 11.87 -16.25 -1.59
N PHE A 204 11.18 -16.12 -0.47
CA PHE A 204 11.48 -15.09 0.54
C PHE A 204 12.52 -15.54 1.58
N THR A 205 13.08 -16.75 1.39
CA THR A 205 14.06 -17.32 2.31
C THR A 205 15.33 -17.85 1.63
N LYS A 206 15.31 -18.00 0.29
CA LYS A 206 16.45 -18.50 -0.48
C LYS A 206 17.06 -17.39 -1.32
N THR A 207 18.37 -17.31 -1.30
CA THR A 207 19.12 -16.35 -2.10
C THR A 207 19.48 -16.91 -3.47
N THR A 208 19.83 -16.03 -4.41
CA THR A 208 20.56 -16.38 -5.63
C THR A 208 21.93 -16.97 -5.28
N SER A 209 22.60 -17.64 -6.23
CA SER A 209 23.87 -18.31 -5.99
C SER A 209 25.05 -17.35 -5.72
N ASP A 210 24.94 -16.11 -6.18
CA ASP A 210 25.94 -15.05 -6.05
C ASP A 210 25.67 -14.07 -4.88
N PHE A 211 24.69 -14.41 -4.02
CA PHE A 211 24.33 -13.60 -2.85
C PHE A 211 24.21 -14.46 -1.58
N ASN A 212 24.72 -13.95 -0.47
CA ASN A 212 24.55 -14.53 0.85
C ASN A 212 24.03 -13.47 1.82
N LEU A 213 22.73 -13.57 2.18
CA LEU A 213 22.05 -12.58 3.02
C LEU A 213 22.68 -12.47 4.41
N GLU A 214 23.05 -13.59 5.01
CA GLU A 214 23.66 -13.66 6.34
C GLU A 214 25.00 -12.93 6.36
N GLU A 215 25.91 -13.23 5.42
CA GLU A 215 27.22 -12.57 5.30
C GLU A 215 27.11 -11.07 5.00
N VAL A 216 26.15 -10.66 4.17
CA VAL A 216 25.95 -9.23 3.86
C VAL A 216 25.42 -8.49 5.08
N GLN A 217 24.49 -9.08 5.85
CA GLN A 217 23.99 -8.47 7.08
C GLN A 217 25.07 -8.37 8.16
N GLU A 218 25.87 -9.42 8.35
CA GLU A 218 27.02 -9.36 9.28
C GLU A 218 27.99 -8.24 8.90
N TYR A 219 28.28 -8.10 7.60
CA TYR A 219 29.14 -7.01 7.11
C TYR A 219 28.49 -5.64 7.39
N ALA A 220 27.19 -5.48 7.15
CA ALA A 220 26.48 -4.23 7.42
C ALA A 220 26.55 -3.86 8.91
N LEU A 221 26.25 -4.81 9.79
CA LEU A 221 26.32 -4.60 11.25
C LEU A 221 27.72 -4.23 11.72
N SER A 222 28.76 -4.81 11.11
CA SER A 222 30.19 -4.45 11.43
C SER A 222 30.50 -2.99 11.09
N LYS A 223 29.72 -2.36 10.19
CA LYS A 223 29.85 -0.95 9.80
C LYS A 223 28.86 -0.03 10.53
N GLY A 224 28.02 -0.56 11.42
CA GLY A 224 26.98 0.22 12.08
C GLY A 224 25.79 0.57 11.15
N VAL A 225 25.62 -0.19 10.07
CA VAL A 225 24.50 -0.12 9.12
C VAL A 225 23.72 -1.42 9.22
N SER A 226 22.46 -1.45 8.82
CA SER A 226 21.67 -2.67 8.70
C SER A 226 21.15 -2.87 7.27
N LEU A 227 20.79 -4.08 6.93
CA LEU A 227 19.94 -4.28 5.75
C LEU A 227 18.49 -3.92 6.09
N GLN A 228 17.79 -3.40 5.10
CA GLN A 228 16.34 -3.38 5.08
C GLN A 228 15.83 -4.64 4.36
N GLY A 229 14.92 -5.39 4.96
CA GLY A 229 14.28 -6.54 4.33
C GLY A 229 13.48 -6.11 3.09
N TYR A 230 13.36 -7.01 2.13
CA TYR A 230 12.61 -6.76 0.90
C TYR A 230 11.71 -7.93 0.57
N HIS A 231 10.40 -7.66 0.50
CA HIS A 231 9.40 -8.63 0.09
C HIS A 231 8.55 -8.05 -1.05
N GLU A 232 8.99 -8.20 -2.30
CA GLU A 232 8.15 -7.92 -3.46
C GLU A 232 7.39 -9.20 -3.83
N THR A 233 6.07 -9.13 -3.73
CA THR A 233 5.20 -10.29 -3.93
C THR A 233 4.87 -10.54 -5.40
N SER A 234 5.11 -9.56 -6.29
CA SER A 234 4.71 -9.59 -7.70
C SER A 234 3.22 -9.91 -7.87
N ALA A 235 2.40 -9.41 -6.94
CA ALA A 235 0.98 -9.73 -6.82
C ALA A 235 0.66 -11.23 -6.61
N GLY A 236 1.66 -12.07 -6.34
CA GLY A 236 1.51 -13.49 -6.00
C GLY A 236 1.21 -13.68 -4.52
N THR A 237 0.01 -13.28 -4.09
CA THR A 237 -0.40 -13.26 -2.68
C THR A 237 -0.33 -14.65 -2.05
N LYS A 238 -0.81 -15.69 -2.73
CA LYS A 238 -0.77 -17.07 -2.22
C LYS A 238 0.65 -17.56 -2.00
N ASN A 239 1.56 -17.25 -2.93
CA ASN A 239 2.97 -17.61 -2.78
C ASN A 239 3.60 -16.91 -1.57
N TYR A 240 3.29 -15.64 -1.36
CA TYR A 240 3.80 -14.88 -0.22
C TYR A 240 3.25 -15.40 1.10
N LEU A 241 1.94 -15.60 1.21
CA LEU A 241 1.30 -16.09 2.44
C LEU A 241 1.79 -17.48 2.85
N ALA A 242 2.07 -18.35 1.88
CA ALA A 242 2.65 -19.67 2.16
C ALA A 242 4.05 -19.60 2.79
N GLN A 243 4.74 -18.46 2.68
CA GLN A 243 6.12 -18.28 3.14
C GLN A 243 6.26 -17.19 4.23
N ILE A 244 5.21 -16.45 4.57
CA ILE A 244 5.29 -15.24 5.39
C ILE A 244 5.96 -15.49 6.75
N ASP A 245 5.57 -16.55 7.44
CA ASP A 245 6.12 -16.89 8.77
C ASP A 245 7.62 -17.22 8.68
N SER A 246 8.03 -18.00 7.68
CA SER A 246 9.43 -18.35 7.48
C SER A 246 10.27 -17.16 7.03
N ALA A 247 9.68 -16.28 6.20
CA ALA A 247 10.33 -15.06 5.73
C ALA A 247 10.60 -14.08 6.89
N PHE A 248 9.60 -13.80 7.72
CA PHE A 248 9.79 -12.94 8.89
C PHE A 248 10.66 -13.59 9.97
N SER A 249 10.61 -14.92 10.13
CA SER A 249 11.53 -15.64 11.03
C SER A 249 13.00 -15.49 10.58
N LEU A 250 13.25 -15.51 9.27
CA LEU A 250 14.58 -15.27 8.74
C LEU A 250 15.05 -13.83 9.02
N LEU A 251 14.22 -12.82 8.75
CA LEU A 251 14.56 -11.42 9.05
C LEU A 251 14.83 -11.21 10.55
N ASN A 252 14.00 -11.79 11.40
CA ASN A 252 14.17 -11.71 12.84
C ASN A 252 15.49 -12.39 13.33
N LYS A 253 15.80 -13.59 12.80
CA LYS A 253 17.06 -14.27 13.07
C LYS A 253 18.29 -13.41 12.72
N LEU A 254 18.19 -12.63 11.64
CA LEU A 254 19.27 -11.77 11.14
C LEU A 254 19.23 -10.35 11.74
N GLU A 255 18.35 -10.08 12.69
CA GLU A 255 18.16 -8.75 13.30
C GLU A 255 17.80 -7.65 12.30
N ILE A 256 17.17 -8.01 11.17
CA ILE A 256 16.66 -7.06 10.19
C ILE A 256 15.28 -6.58 10.67
N LYS A 257 15.17 -5.33 11.09
CA LYS A 257 14.00 -4.80 11.80
C LYS A 257 13.00 -4.11 10.90
N ASN A 258 13.42 -3.60 9.76
CA ASN A 258 12.59 -2.91 8.80
C ASN A 258 12.45 -3.75 7.53
N VAL A 259 11.26 -3.75 6.93
CA VAL A 259 10.98 -4.45 5.69
C VAL A 259 10.18 -3.56 4.74
N LYS A 260 10.61 -3.50 3.49
CA LYS A 260 9.82 -2.93 2.40
C LYS A 260 9.03 -4.06 1.73
N ILE A 261 7.71 -3.92 1.72
CA ILE A 261 6.81 -4.87 1.04
C ILE A 261 6.25 -4.20 -0.21
N GLY A 262 6.24 -4.92 -1.33
CA GLY A 262 5.69 -4.48 -2.59
C GLY A 262 4.68 -5.49 -3.15
N GLN A 263 3.77 -5.00 -3.97
CA GLN A 263 2.75 -5.79 -4.67
C GLN A 263 2.61 -5.28 -6.11
N VAL A 264 3.69 -5.35 -6.86
CA VAL A 264 3.65 -4.95 -8.28
C VAL A 264 2.88 -5.98 -9.09
N GLY A 265 1.89 -5.50 -9.82
CA GLY A 265 1.03 -6.33 -10.66
C GLY A 265 -0.35 -5.71 -10.82
N SER A 266 -1.05 -6.05 -11.89
CA SER A 266 -2.36 -5.47 -12.18
C SER A 266 -3.49 -6.13 -11.41
N LEU A 267 -3.37 -7.41 -11.10
CA LEU A 267 -4.34 -8.19 -10.33
C LEU A 267 -3.61 -9.11 -9.36
N LEU A 268 -4.15 -9.29 -8.17
CA LEU A 268 -3.64 -10.25 -7.20
C LEU A 268 -3.95 -11.66 -7.67
N ASP A 269 -2.95 -12.55 -7.65
CA ASP A 269 -3.04 -13.92 -8.16
C ASP A 269 -3.74 -14.03 -9.52
N ASN A 270 -3.47 -13.05 -10.42
CA ASN A 270 -4.00 -12.92 -11.77
C ASN A 270 -5.54 -12.78 -11.90
N SER A 271 -6.26 -12.55 -10.81
CA SER A 271 -7.72 -12.51 -10.85
C SER A 271 -8.37 -11.44 -9.98
N GLU A 272 -7.83 -11.15 -8.81
CA GLU A 272 -8.52 -10.35 -7.81
C GLU A 272 -8.03 -8.89 -7.77
N TYR A 273 -8.91 -7.97 -7.42
CA TYR A 273 -8.58 -6.55 -7.33
C TYR A 273 -7.88 -6.22 -6.01
N HIS A 274 -6.90 -5.31 -6.05
CA HIS A 274 -6.13 -4.88 -4.87
C HIS A 274 -7.00 -4.26 -3.77
N TYR A 275 -8.11 -3.64 -4.12
CA TYR A 275 -9.02 -2.98 -3.19
C TYR A 275 -10.34 -3.75 -2.97
N GLY A 276 -10.46 -4.95 -3.53
CA GLY A 276 -11.49 -5.92 -3.16
C GLY A 276 -11.22 -6.53 -1.78
N GLN A 277 -12.17 -7.31 -1.27
CA GLN A 277 -12.01 -8.00 0.02
C GLN A 277 -10.72 -8.82 0.06
N TYR A 278 -10.40 -9.54 -1.00
CA TYR A 278 -9.18 -10.34 -1.10
C TYR A 278 -7.90 -9.51 -0.87
N GLY A 279 -7.80 -8.35 -1.50
CA GLY A 279 -6.62 -7.49 -1.35
C GLY A 279 -6.56 -6.75 -0.01
N VAL A 280 -7.70 -6.56 0.66
CA VAL A 280 -7.76 -5.95 2.00
C VAL A 280 -7.44 -6.97 3.09
N GLU A 281 -7.82 -8.24 2.90
CA GLU A 281 -7.56 -9.31 3.85
C GLU A 281 -6.05 -9.67 3.89
N TYR A 282 -5.39 -9.68 2.75
CA TYR A 282 -4.01 -10.13 2.55
C TYR A 282 -3.06 -9.00 2.17
#